data_e4043245e8becd6e77623bf2a3e60617
#
_entry.id   e4043245e8becd6e77623bf2a3e60617
#
_cell.length_a   1.000
_cell.length_b   1.000
_cell.length_c   1.000
_cell.angle_alpha   90.00
_cell.angle_beta   90.00
_cell.angle_gamma   90.00
#
_symmetry.space_group_name_H-M   'P 1'
#
loop_
_entity.id
_entity.type
_entity.pdbx_description
1 polymer ?
#
loop_
_entity_poly.entity_id
_entity_poly.type
_entity_poly.pdbx_seq_one_letter_code
_entity_poly.pdbx_strand_id
1 'polypeptide(L)'
;MSLKKVIKLPHPTLRRKAHKVETFDKDLQTLVDDMIETMRDEPGVGLAAPQINLSQRLIVVEYPEDDSVPDPKAKVFIVANPEIIVRSDEMVSGIEGCLSVPNLYGQVERAEAVTVAGQNQHGDEIKIDASGWLARIFQHEIDHLNGVLFVDIAEKLFRPEEITEEVQV
;
A
#
# COMPACT_ATOMS: atom_id res chain seq x y z
N MET A 1 20.86 4.90 -2.55
CA MET A 1 19.61 4.72 -1.76
C MET A 1 19.54 5.73 -0.65
N SER A 2 18.39 6.33 -0.44
CA SER A 2 18.21 7.31 0.62
C SER A 2 16.81 7.20 1.22
N LEU A 3 16.71 7.55 2.51
CA LEU A 3 15.42 7.60 3.20
C LEU A 3 14.66 8.84 2.77
N LYS A 4 13.37 8.68 2.54
CA LYS A 4 12.46 9.79 2.23
C LYS A 4 11.59 10.08 3.44
N LYS A 5 11.16 11.32 3.56
CA LYS A 5 10.25 11.72 4.62
C LYS A 5 8.82 11.33 4.26
N VAL A 6 8.16 10.59 5.14
CA VAL A 6 6.74 10.27 5.00
C VAL A 6 5.92 11.47 5.42
N ILE A 7 5.12 11.99 4.49
CA ILE A 7 4.23 13.12 4.77
C ILE A 7 2.94 12.62 5.44
N LYS A 8 2.30 13.51 6.18
CA LYS A 8 1.12 13.17 7.00
C LYS A 8 -0.03 14.10 6.67
N LEU A 9 -1.25 13.63 6.95
CA LEU A 9 -2.42 14.51 6.85
C LEU A 9 -2.20 15.77 7.70
N PRO A 10 -2.61 16.92 7.24
CA PRO A 10 -3.46 17.20 6.06
C PRO A 10 -2.69 17.57 4.78
N HIS A 11 -1.48 17.06 4.57
CA HIS A 11 -0.69 17.43 3.39
C HIS A 11 -1.48 17.17 2.10
N PRO A 12 -1.59 18.17 1.19
CA PRO A 12 -2.49 18.07 0.04
C PRO A 12 -2.13 16.97 -0.97
N THR A 13 -0.87 16.57 -1.07
CA THR A 13 -0.47 15.50 -1.99
C THR A 13 -1.19 14.19 -1.69
N LEU A 14 -1.54 13.92 -0.42
CA LEU A 14 -2.25 12.72 -0.01
C LEU A 14 -3.69 12.67 -0.54
N ARG A 15 -4.23 13.80 -0.97
CA ARG A 15 -5.60 13.92 -1.47
C ARG A 15 -5.68 14.03 -2.98
N ARG A 16 -4.56 14.00 -3.67
CA ARG A 16 -4.50 14.11 -5.13
C ARG A 16 -4.55 12.72 -5.77
N LYS A 17 -5.11 12.68 -6.97
CA LYS A 17 -4.98 11.52 -7.83
C LYS A 17 -3.57 11.54 -8.42
N ALA A 18 -2.82 10.47 -8.24
CA ALA A 18 -1.44 10.37 -8.70
C ALA A 18 -1.38 10.23 -10.24
N HIS A 19 -0.27 10.68 -10.82
CA HIS A 19 -0.04 10.63 -12.26
C HIS A 19 0.55 9.29 -12.68
N LYS A 20 0.17 8.86 -13.88
CA LYS A 20 0.69 7.63 -14.47
C LYS A 20 2.21 7.68 -14.62
N VAL A 21 2.88 6.59 -14.30
CA VAL A 21 4.31 6.41 -14.57
C VAL A 21 4.46 6.09 -16.05
N GLU A 22 5.23 6.90 -16.77
CA GLU A 22 5.41 6.75 -18.21
C GLU A 22 6.84 6.38 -18.60
N THR A 23 7.81 6.64 -17.73
CA THR A 23 9.24 6.42 -18.00
C THR A 23 9.81 5.44 -16.97
N PHE A 24 10.41 4.36 -17.48
CA PHE A 24 10.97 3.26 -16.65
C PHE A 24 12.51 3.29 -16.81
N ASP A 25 13.12 4.25 -16.16
CA ASP A 25 14.56 4.55 -16.26
C ASP A 25 15.28 4.38 -14.92
N LYS A 26 16.52 4.82 -14.85
CA LYS A 26 17.33 4.76 -13.62
C LYS A 26 16.75 5.60 -12.50
N ASP A 27 16.11 6.72 -12.81
CA ASP A 27 15.49 7.57 -11.80
C ASP A 27 14.33 6.83 -11.13
N LEU A 28 13.57 6.06 -11.89
CA LEU A 28 12.51 5.22 -11.34
C LEU A 28 13.09 4.12 -10.46
N GLN A 29 14.18 3.49 -10.87
CA GLN A 29 14.87 2.47 -10.06
C GLN A 29 15.34 3.04 -8.73
N THR A 30 15.94 4.23 -8.76
CA THR A 30 16.36 4.92 -7.53
C THR A 30 15.17 5.22 -6.63
N LEU A 31 14.06 5.68 -7.20
CA LEU A 31 12.84 5.94 -6.45
C LEU A 31 12.30 4.67 -5.80
N VAL A 32 12.25 3.56 -6.54
CA VAL A 32 11.81 2.27 -6.01
C VAL A 32 12.70 1.84 -4.83
N ASP A 33 14.01 1.93 -4.98
CA ASP A 33 14.95 1.58 -3.92
C ASP A 33 14.77 2.45 -2.68
N ASP A 34 14.58 3.75 -2.87
CA ASP A 34 14.34 4.70 -1.78
C ASP A 34 13.01 4.41 -1.06
N MET A 35 11.97 4.04 -1.82
CA MET A 35 10.68 3.68 -1.26
C MET A 35 10.76 2.40 -0.42
N ILE A 36 11.46 1.39 -0.91
CA ILE A 36 11.64 0.14 -0.16
C ILE A 36 12.41 0.40 1.13
N GLU A 37 13.49 1.16 1.06
CA GLU A 37 14.29 1.51 2.23
C GLU A 37 13.46 2.31 3.26
N THR A 38 12.71 3.30 2.79
CA THR A 38 11.84 4.12 3.64
C THR A 38 10.75 3.28 4.31
N MET A 39 10.11 2.39 3.54
CA MET A 39 9.10 1.48 4.06
C MET A 39 9.65 0.61 5.19
N ARG A 40 10.84 0.05 5.01
CA ARG A 40 11.49 -0.81 6.01
C ARG A 40 11.90 -0.04 7.25
N ASP A 41 12.36 1.19 7.08
CA ASP A 41 12.77 2.06 8.19
C ASP A 41 11.59 2.45 9.08
N GLU A 42 10.40 2.61 8.52
CA GLU A 42 9.20 3.10 9.25
C GLU A 42 8.47 2.09 10.15
N PRO A 43 8.76 0.88 10.35
CA PRO A 43 8.68 -0.34 9.61
C PRO A 43 7.25 -0.65 9.12
N GLY A 44 6.98 -0.36 7.88
CA GLY A 44 5.70 -0.63 7.24
C GLY A 44 5.76 -1.85 6.34
N VAL A 45 4.60 -2.29 5.88
CA VAL A 45 4.47 -3.39 4.91
C VAL A 45 4.10 -2.91 3.51
N GLY A 46 3.76 -1.63 3.37
CA GLY A 46 3.44 -1.02 2.09
C GLY A 46 3.71 0.47 2.12
N LEU A 47 3.98 1.02 0.95
CA LEU A 47 4.19 2.46 0.77
C LEU A 47 3.80 2.87 -0.65
N ALA A 48 3.06 3.96 -0.75
CA ALA A 48 2.69 4.57 -2.02
C ALA A 48 3.48 5.87 -2.22
N ALA A 49 3.86 6.15 -3.46
CA ALA A 49 4.67 7.34 -3.76
C ALA A 49 4.08 8.66 -3.24
N PRO A 50 2.76 8.89 -3.26
CA PRO A 50 2.21 10.10 -2.65
C PRO A 50 2.58 10.28 -1.18
N GLN A 51 2.82 9.21 -0.43
CA GLN A 51 3.20 9.30 0.99
C GLN A 51 4.59 9.88 1.21
N ILE A 52 5.42 9.94 0.17
CA ILE A 52 6.71 10.63 0.20
C ILE A 52 6.70 11.87 -0.69
N ASN A 53 5.50 12.44 -0.87
CA ASN A 53 5.26 13.68 -1.60
C ASN A 53 5.57 13.60 -3.10
N LEU A 54 5.40 12.43 -3.70
CA LEU A 54 5.56 12.23 -5.15
C LEU A 54 4.24 11.73 -5.72
N SER A 55 3.62 12.54 -6.56
CA SER A 55 2.30 12.23 -7.13
C SER A 55 2.43 11.29 -8.34
N GLN A 56 2.97 10.09 -8.11
CA GLN A 56 3.15 9.07 -9.12
C GLN A 56 2.43 7.78 -8.72
N ARG A 57 1.91 7.07 -9.72
CA ARG A 57 1.18 5.81 -9.51
C ARG A 57 2.16 4.65 -9.34
N LEU A 58 2.82 4.63 -8.19
CA LEU A 58 3.83 3.63 -7.84
C LEU A 58 3.64 3.21 -6.40
N ILE A 59 3.64 1.90 -6.16
CA ILE A 59 3.55 1.32 -4.83
C ILE A 59 4.62 0.25 -4.64
N VAL A 60 5.06 0.07 -3.40
CA VAL A 60 5.90 -1.06 -2.97
C VAL A 60 5.19 -1.75 -1.81
N VAL A 61 5.26 -3.08 -1.79
CA VAL A 61 4.67 -3.91 -0.73
C VAL A 61 5.66 -5.00 -0.39
N GLU A 62 5.86 -5.25 0.90
CA GLU A 62 6.69 -6.36 1.37
C GLU A 62 5.88 -7.20 2.35
N TYR A 63 5.45 -8.37 1.89
CA TYR A 63 4.59 -9.27 2.64
C TYR A 63 4.64 -10.66 2.02
N PRO A 64 4.41 -11.75 2.79
CA PRO A 64 4.37 -13.09 2.19
C PRO A 64 3.24 -13.23 1.16
N GLU A 65 3.52 -13.95 0.07
CA GLU A 65 2.47 -14.30 -0.90
C GLU A 65 1.42 -15.21 -0.26
N ASP A 66 1.86 -16.10 0.62
CA ASP A 66 1.01 -17.01 1.36
C ASP A 66 1.48 -17.03 2.80
N ASP A 67 0.74 -16.38 3.68
CA ASP A 67 1.05 -16.30 5.11
C ASP A 67 0.45 -17.46 5.91
N SER A 68 -0.26 -18.37 5.25
CA SER A 68 -0.85 -19.55 5.88
C SER A 68 0.14 -20.72 6.03
N VAL A 69 1.29 -20.66 5.34
CA VAL A 69 2.33 -21.70 5.42
C VAL A 69 3.21 -21.50 6.66
N PRO A 70 3.87 -22.57 7.18
CA PRO A 70 4.84 -22.42 8.25
C PRO A 70 6.03 -21.58 7.80
N ASP A 71 6.49 -20.64 8.67
CA ASP A 71 7.64 -19.78 8.43
C ASP A 71 7.55 -19.04 7.10
N PRO A 72 6.49 -18.23 6.89
CA PRO A 72 6.30 -17.54 5.61
C PRO A 72 7.39 -16.50 5.37
N LYS A 73 7.86 -16.42 4.11
CA LYS A 73 8.89 -15.46 3.72
C LYS A 73 8.25 -14.27 3.04
N ALA A 74 8.64 -13.07 3.46
CA ALA A 74 8.19 -11.85 2.83
C ALA A 74 8.77 -11.74 1.41
N LYS A 75 7.95 -11.24 0.50
CA LYS A 75 8.31 -10.96 -0.88
C LYS A 75 8.08 -9.48 -1.14
N VAL A 76 8.97 -8.85 -1.89
CA VAL A 76 8.81 -7.46 -2.31
C VAL A 76 8.04 -7.41 -3.63
N PHE A 77 6.94 -6.66 -3.63
CA PHE A 77 6.16 -6.39 -4.83
C PHE A 77 6.36 -4.92 -5.21
N ILE A 78 6.69 -4.67 -6.46
CA ILE A 78 6.85 -3.32 -7.01
C ILE A 78 5.85 -3.20 -8.15
N VAL A 79 4.90 -2.28 -8.05
CA VAL A 79 3.87 -2.12 -9.06
C VAL A 79 3.70 -0.65 -9.44
N ALA A 80 3.97 -0.38 -10.71
CA ALA A 80 3.67 0.91 -11.33
C ALA A 80 2.32 0.81 -12.02
N ASN A 81 1.56 1.88 -11.98
CA ASN A 81 0.23 1.96 -12.61
C ASN A 81 -0.70 0.81 -12.21
N PRO A 82 -0.77 0.49 -10.91
CA PRO A 82 -1.59 -0.65 -10.48
C PRO A 82 -3.07 -0.38 -10.67
N GLU A 83 -3.80 -1.44 -11.03
CA GLU A 83 -5.24 -1.41 -11.17
C GLU A 83 -5.80 -2.72 -10.62
N ILE A 84 -6.86 -2.64 -9.84
CA ILE A 84 -7.56 -3.83 -9.37
C ILE A 84 -8.55 -4.23 -10.46
N ILE A 85 -8.27 -5.36 -11.11
CA ILE A 85 -9.09 -5.84 -12.24
C ILE A 85 -10.11 -6.90 -11.84
N VAL A 86 -9.90 -7.55 -10.70
CA VAL A 86 -10.85 -8.54 -10.13
C VAL A 86 -10.93 -8.31 -8.63
N ARG A 87 -12.15 -8.32 -8.09
CA ARG A 87 -12.43 -8.28 -6.65
C ARG A 87 -13.33 -9.45 -6.31
N SER A 88 -13.09 -10.11 -5.18
CA SER A 88 -14.01 -11.11 -4.67
C SER A 88 -15.31 -10.46 -4.20
N ASP A 89 -16.41 -11.21 -4.22
CA ASP A 89 -17.66 -10.77 -3.62
C ASP A 89 -17.57 -10.80 -2.09
N GLU A 90 -16.79 -11.72 -1.55
CA GLU A 90 -16.56 -11.81 -0.11
C GLU A 90 -15.77 -10.61 0.37
N MET A 91 -16.29 -9.99 1.45
CA MET A 91 -15.67 -8.85 2.10
C MET A 91 -15.26 -9.23 3.51
N VAL A 92 -14.15 -8.69 3.99
CA VAL A 92 -13.62 -8.97 5.32
C VAL A 92 -13.27 -7.67 6.01
N SER A 93 -13.68 -7.53 7.28
CA SER A 93 -13.28 -6.40 8.12
C SER A 93 -11.94 -6.66 8.77
N GLY A 94 -11.15 -5.62 8.89
CA GLY A 94 -9.87 -5.66 9.59
C GLY A 94 -9.46 -4.28 10.07
N ILE A 95 -8.52 -4.26 11.00
CA ILE A 95 -8.01 -3.01 11.57
C ILE A 95 -6.81 -2.55 10.75
N GLU A 96 -6.88 -1.32 10.24
CA GLU A 96 -5.81 -0.70 9.45
C GLU A 96 -5.25 0.52 10.17
N GLY A 97 -3.96 0.73 9.97
CA GLY A 97 -3.29 1.97 10.29
C GLY A 97 -2.55 2.47 9.07
N CYS A 98 -1.93 3.64 9.16
CA CYS A 98 -1.20 4.23 8.05
C CYS A 98 -0.10 5.14 8.56
N LEU A 99 1.08 5.07 7.94
CA LEU A 99 2.21 5.93 8.29
C LEU A 99 1.88 7.41 8.13
N SER A 100 0.97 7.74 7.21
CA SER A 100 0.55 9.13 6.95
C SER A 100 -0.58 9.60 7.87
N VAL A 101 -1.13 8.73 8.71
CA VAL A 101 -2.18 9.05 9.68
C VAL A 101 -1.77 8.46 11.03
N PRO A 102 -0.81 9.08 11.71
CA PRO A 102 -0.27 8.53 12.96
C PRO A 102 -1.30 8.57 14.09
N ASN A 103 -1.21 7.60 15.00
CA ASN A 103 -2.01 7.52 16.22
C ASN A 103 -3.51 7.34 15.97
N LEU A 104 -3.88 6.80 14.81
CA LEU A 104 -5.28 6.53 14.49
C LEU A 104 -5.35 5.22 13.71
N TYR A 105 -6.33 4.39 14.07
CA TYR A 105 -6.60 3.12 13.41
C TYR A 105 -8.07 3.05 13.04
N GLY A 106 -8.41 2.20 12.08
CA GLY A 106 -9.78 2.09 11.63
C GLY A 106 -10.17 0.68 11.26
N GLN A 107 -11.41 0.35 11.51
CA GLN A 107 -12.01 -0.91 11.04
C GLN A 107 -12.49 -0.68 9.61
N VAL A 108 -11.87 -1.39 8.68
CA VAL A 108 -12.12 -1.21 7.24
C VAL A 108 -12.55 -2.53 6.63
N GLU A 109 -13.63 -2.48 5.84
CA GLU A 109 -14.08 -3.63 5.06
C GLU A 109 -13.39 -3.61 3.70
N ARG A 110 -12.77 -4.73 3.34
CA ARG A 110 -12.03 -4.89 2.07
C ARG A 110 -12.45 -6.19 1.40
N ALA A 111 -12.25 -6.27 0.08
CA ALA A 111 -12.38 -7.53 -0.63
C ALA A 111 -11.37 -8.54 -0.08
N GLU A 112 -11.81 -9.79 0.15
CA GLU A 112 -10.96 -10.88 0.63
C GLU A 112 -9.86 -11.23 -0.36
N ALA A 113 -10.15 -11.12 -1.67
CA ALA A 113 -9.19 -11.44 -2.72
C ALA A 113 -9.31 -10.43 -3.86
N VAL A 114 -8.17 -10.11 -4.45
CA VAL A 114 -8.08 -9.20 -5.60
C VAL A 114 -7.07 -9.71 -6.60
N THR A 115 -7.20 -9.31 -7.85
CA THR A 115 -6.15 -9.41 -8.85
C THR A 115 -5.71 -8.01 -9.22
N VAL A 116 -4.42 -7.73 -9.05
CA VAL A 116 -3.81 -6.45 -9.38
C VAL A 116 -3.07 -6.58 -10.70
N ALA A 117 -3.37 -5.73 -11.66
CA ALA A 117 -2.63 -5.61 -12.91
C ALA A 117 -1.84 -4.30 -12.89
N GLY A 118 -0.69 -4.32 -13.52
CA GLY A 118 0.16 -3.12 -13.61
C GLY A 118 1.45 -3.45 -14.31
N GLN A 119 2.48 -2.69 -13.98
CA GLN A 119 3.82 -2.87 -14.57
C GLN A 119 4.85 -2.99 -13.46
N ASN A 120 5.90 -3.78 -13.69
CA ASN A 120 7.03 -3.82 -12.76
C ASN A 120 7.94 -2.60 -12.98
N GLN A 121 9.06 -2.54 -12.27
CA GLN A 121 10.00 -1.42 -12.36
C GLN A 121 10.71 -1.31 -13.72
N HIS A 122 10.56 -2.31 -14.57
CA HIS A 122 11.14 -2.31 -15.93
C HIS A 122 10.09 -2.01 -17.01
N GLY A 123 8.84 -1.78 -16.60
CA GLY A 123 7.75 -1.50 -17.54
C GLY A 123 7.06 -2.73 -18.09
N ASP A 124 7.45 -3.93 -17.63
CA ASP A 124 6.81 -5.18 -18.06
C ASP A 124 5.45 -5.34 -17.39
N GLU A 125 4.47 -5.80 -18.14
CA GLU A 125 3.13 -6.06 -17.60
C GLU A 125 3.15 -7.24 -16.63
N ILE A 126 2.49 -7.05 -15.48
CA ILE A 126 2.40 -8.07 -14.44
C ILE A 126 0.96 -8.19 -13.94
N LYS A 127 0.64 -9.36 -13.41
CA LYS A 127 -0.61 -9.61 -12.67
C LYS A 127 -0.26 -10.32 -11.37
N ILE A 128 -0.92 -9.91 -10.30
CA ILE A 128 -0.71 -10.46 -8.97
C ILE A 128 -2.07 -10.86 -8.41
N ASP A 129 -2.23 -12.13 -8.09
CA ASP A 129 -3.39 -12.62 -7.35
C ASP A 129 -3.05 -12.58 -5.87
N ALA A 130 -3.89 -11.93 -5.07
CA ALA A 130 -3.67 -11.75 -3.64
C ALA A 130 -4.94 -12.04 -2.87
N SER A 131 -4.78 -12.58 -1.66
CA SER A 131 -5.87 -12.82 -0.74
C SER A 131 -5.47 -12.44 0.68
N GLY A 132 -6.44 -12.35 1.59
CA GLY A 132 -6.19 -12.04 2.98
C GLY A 132 -5.53 -10.68 3.18
N TRP A 133 -4.52 -10.63 4.06
CA TRP A 133 -3.84 -9.38 4.37
C TRP A 133 -3.09 -8.79 3.18
N LEU A 134 -2.50 -9.63 2.32
CA LEU A 134 -1.82 -9.13 1.11
C LEU A 134 -2.82 -8.38 0.21
N ALA A 135 -4.02 -8.93 0.02
CA ALA A 135 -5.08 -8.25 -0.75
C ALA A 135 -5.46 -6.92 -0.09
N ARG A 136 -5.55 -6.89 1.24
CA ARG A 136 -5.85 -5.67 2.00
C ARG A 136 -4.78 -4.62 1.80
N ILE A 137 -3.52 -5.01 1.88
CA ILE A 137 -2.38 -4.10 1.70
C ILE A 137 -2.43 -3.48 0.30
N PHE A 138 -2.63 -4.27 -0.75
CA PHE A 138 -2.73 -3.74 -2.11
C PHE A 138 -3.89 -2.75 -2.25
N GLN A 139 -5.04 -3.06 -1.69
CA GLN A 139 -6.20 -2.14 -1.76
C GLN A 139 -5.92 -0.82 -1.04
N HIS A 140 -5.29 -0.90 0.12
CA HIS A 140 -4.89 0.28 0.91
C HIS A 140 -3.92 1.16 0.12
N GLU A 141 -2.86 0.57 -0.45
CA GLU A 141 -1.84 1.32 -1.19
C GLU A 141 -2.39 1.91 -2.50
N ILE A 142 -3.23 1.17 -3.21
CA ILE A 142 -3.83 1.68 -4.46
C ILE A 142 -4.80 2.82 -4.16
N ASP A 143 -5.52 2.78 -3.03
CA ASP A 143 -6.38 3.89 -2.61
C ASP A 143 -5.56 5.18 -2.47
N HIS A 144 -4.33 5.12 -1.93
CA HIS A 144 -3.46 6.29 -1.83
C HIS A 144 -3.24 6.96 -3.18
N LEU A 145 -3.16 6.18 -4.26
CA LEU A 145 -2.94 6.71 -5.60
C LEU A 145 -4.17 7.47 -6.12
N ASN A 146 -5.31 7.29 -5.51
CA ASN A 146 -6.56 7.96 -5.85
C ASN A 146 -6.96 9.01 -4.80
N GLY A 147 -6.06 9.33 -3.88
CA GLY A 147 -6.30 10.32 -2.84
C GLY A 147 -7.23 9.85 -1.73
N VAL A 148 -7.42 8.54 -1.58
CA VAL A 148 -8.29 7.93 -0.57
C VAL A 148 -7.42 7.33 0.54
N LEU A 149 -7.74 7.67 1.78
CA LEU A 149 -7.10 7.09 2.96
C LEU A 149 -8.11 6.22 3.72
N PHE A 150 -7.59 5.29 4.52
CA PHE A 150 -8.46 4.35 5.25
C PHE A 150 -9.47 5.06 6.14
N VAL A 151 -9.13 6.23 6.68
CA VAL A 151 -10.03 7.02 7.53
C VAL A 151 -11.30 7.47 6.79
N ASP A 152 -11.25 7.56 5.46
CA ASP A 152 -12.39 7.99 4.64
C ASP A 152 -13.47 6.91 4.55
N ILE A 153 -13.07 5.64 4.68
CA ILE A 153 -13.94 4.48 4.46
C ILE A 153 -14.08 3.61 5.71
N ALA A 154 -13.40 3.95 6.80
CA ALA A 154 -13.48 3.17 8.03
C ALA A 154 -14.89 3.23 8.64
N GLU A 155 -15.40 2.07 9.04
CA GLU A 155 -16.68 1.96 9.75
C GLU A 155 -16.56 2.50 11.17
N LYS A 156 -15.37 2.36 11.77
CA LYS A 156 -15.08 2.77 13.13
C LYS A 156 -13.61 3.16 13.25
N LEU A 157 -13.32 4.21 14.03
CA LEU A 157 -11.97 4.68 14.30
C LEU A 157 -11.58 4.39 15.73
N PHE A 158 -10.29 4.11 15.95
CA PHE A 158 -9.75 3.74 17.25
C PHE A 158 -8.45 4.52 17.53
N ARG A 159 -8.20 4.76 18.80
CA ARG A 159 -6.89 5.20 19.29
C ARG A 159 -6.01 3.96 19.53
N PRO A 160 -4.67 4.11 19.59
CA PRO A 160 -3.79 2.96 19.79
C PRO A 160 -4.14 2.11 21.02
N GLU A 161 -4.52 2.72 22.14
CA GLU A 161 -4.86 2.02 23.38
C GLU A 161 -6.15 1.20 23.32
N GLU A 162 -6.96 1.44 22.28
CA GLU A 162 -8.22 0.71 22.07
C GLU A 162 -8.04 -0.55 21.22
N ILE A 163 -6.84 -0.74 20.63
CA ILE A 163 -6.58 -1.83 19.69
C ILE A 163 -6.22 -3.10 20.44
N THR A 164 -6.95 -4.19 20.15
CA THR A 164 -6.69 -5.52 20.69
C THR A 164 -6.43 -6.55 19.59
N GLU A 165 -6.55 -6.14 18.34
CA GLU A 165 -6.35 -6.98 17.16
C GLU A 165 -5.04 -6.63 16.45
N GLU A 166 -4.58 -7.54 15.58
CA GLU A 166 -3.39 -7.32 14.78
C GLU A 166 -3.63 -6.26 13.69
N VAL A 167 -2.62 -5.41 13.46
CA VAL A 167 -2.66 -4.36 12.44
C VAL A 167 -1.47 -4.57 11.50
N GLN A 168 -1.74 -4.67 10.19
CA GLN A 168 -0.74 -5.05 9.18
C GLN A 168 -0.42 -3.97 8.14
N VAL A 169 -1.13 -2.89 8.07
CA VAL A 169 -0.91 -1.87 7.02
C VAL A 169 -0.43 -0.53 7.52
#